data_cc446d2f7a849cf551a2f7769b8ed117
#
_entry.id   cc446d2f7a849cf551a2f7769b8ed117
#
_cell.length_a   1.000
_cell.length_b   1.000
_cell.length_c   1.000
_cell.angle_alpha   90.00
_cell.angle_beta   90.00
_cell.angle_gamma   90.00
#
_symmetry.space_group_name_H-M   'P 1'
#
loop_
_entity.id
_entity.type
_entity.pdbx_description
1 polymer ?
#
loop_
_entity_poly.entity_id
_entity_poly.type
_entity_poly.pdbx_seq_one_letter_code
_entity_poly.pdbx_strand_id
1 'polypeptide(L)'
;STLYSIPIKGLEAYRTGMDSRMNLILAAGPDGYTATDFYTEDQYNTFWAAFNAAGVKFAQEILDYVVASGYAAATDSVAAQAANWGFELAADATVEDFWAAIVAAYGYDITDEGINKETAGTSISALIEAEIGDAFSEYTVGVQTGESAPNVEGIVKTGDYSMTVTLTELNATAIYQIPVTICPMHYYGEMDKYDYDNNKFGFDKGDLSHVKSVTSAPIGSGPFTFKSYANGAVTLEKNPGYWKGEPKIDTVIWREMLDVDKIPGVVSGTIDITDPSYSAKAAEQIKSANSNGEISGDVIQTDLVANLGYGYVGFNANRVKVGTGNGGDEASKNLRKAIATVIAVYRDVAVDSYYGEFANVINYPISDTSWAAPRVTDEGYKVAFSVDVDGNDIYTDGMSAEDKYAAAKQAALGYFEAAGYTVTDGKLTAAPAGAKLEYEVQIPADGSGDHPSFMMISEASKALATIGMNLIVTDLSDSSGLWDGIDARQVDMWCAAWSATVDPDMYQIYYSDVADHNGDPGVGKNPYGGPAQGGSNKMYCIADADLDSMILTARESLDQSYRKTMYKACLDIVVDWAVEVPVYQRQNAIIFSTERVNMSTMTPDITTFYKWYAEIENIELN
;
A
#
# COMPACT_ATOMS: atom_id res chain seq x y z
N SER A 1 -11.43 4.79 0.75
CA SER A 1 -10.95 6.19 0.81
C SER A 1 -10.85 6.65 2.26
N THR A 2 -9.73 7.25 2.63
CA THR A 2 -9.51 7.82 3.98
C THR A 2 -10.55 8.89 4.37
N LEU A 3 -11.22 9.50 3.39
CA LEU A 3 -12.32 10.44 3.63
C LEU A 3 -13.46 9.81 4.46
N TYR A 4 -13.68 8.50 4.32
CA TYR A 4 -14.72 7.80 5.08
C TYR A 4 -14.38 7.60 6.56
N SER A 5 -13.12 7.76 6.94
CA SER A 5 -12.69 7.75 8.34
C SER A 5 -12.84 9.12 9.02
N ILE A 6 -13.32 10.14 8.31
CA ILE A 6 -13.58 11.47 8.86
C ILE A 6 -15.04 11.54 9.33
N PRO A 7 -15.30 11.99 10.57
CA PRO A 7 -16.65 12.02 11.14
C PRO A 7 -17.46 13.23 10.63
N ILE A 8 -17.69 13.30 9.31
CA ILE A 8 -18.47 14.37 8.69
C ILE A 8 -19.95 14.15 9.04
N LYS A 9 -20.57 15.18 9.60
CA LYS A 9 -21.99 15.13 10.00
C LYS A 9 -22.88 14.73 8.82
N GLY A 10 -23.67 13.68 9.00
CA GLY A 10 -24.61 13.18 8.00
C GLY A 10 -24.00 12.38 6.84
N LEU A 11 -22.67 12.12 6.84
CA LEU A 11 -22.04 11.33 5.80
C LEU A 11 -22.58 9.90 5.75
N GLU A 12 -22.74 9.27 6.90
CA GLU A 12 -23.30 7.91 6.99
C GLU A 12 -24.74 7.86 6.53
N ALA A 13 -25.58 8.80 6.97
CA ALA A 13 -26.98 8.89 6.53
C ALA A 13 -27.10 9.10 5.00
N TYR A 14 -26.12 9.78 4.38
CA TYR A 14 -26.07 9.95 2.93
C TYR A 14 -25.69 8.65 2.21
N ARG A 15 -24.87 7.80 2.82
CA ARG A 15 -24.39 6.54 2.22
C ARG A 15 -25.37 5.39 2.41
N THR A 16 -26.17 5.39 3.49
CA THR A 16 -27.17 4.35 3.75
C THR A 16 -28.28 4.31 2.71
N GLY A 17 -28.89 3.15 2.57
CA GLY A 17 -29.98 2.93 1.61
C GLY A 17 -29.55 2.98 0.14
N MET A 18 -28.25 2.81 -0.14
CA MET A 18 -27.68 2.67 -1.48
C MET A 18 -26.95 1.34 -1.59
N ASP A 19 -27.06 0.69 -2.74
CA ASP A 19 -26.27 -0.49 -3.07
C ASP A 19 -25.94 -0.48 -4.58
N SER A 20 -24.93 -1.22 -5.01
CA SER A 20 -24.67 -1.37 -6.43
C SER A 20 -25.67 -2.32 -7.08
N ARG A 21 -25.98 -2.08 -8.35
CA ARG A 21 -26.83 -3.00 -9.11
C ARG A 21 -26.24 -4.42 -9.12
N MET A 22 -24.94 -4.54 -9.23
CA MET A 22 -24.22 -5.81 -9.17
C MET A 22 -24.47 -6.56 -7.86
N ASN A 23 -24.33 -5.90 -6.72
CA ASN A 23 -24.56 -6.53 -5.41
C ASN A 23 -26.01 -7.01 -5.26
N LEU A 24 -26.97 -6.24 -5.78
CA LEU A 24 -28.38 -6.63 -5.75
C LEU A 24 -28.64 -7.86 -6.62
N ILE A 25 -28.00 -7.98 -7.78
CA ILE A 25 -28.09 -9.16 -8.65
C ILE A 25 -27.42 -10.37 -7.98
N LEU A 26 -26.25 -10.20 -7.37
CA LEU A 26 -25.56 -11.26 -6.61
C LEU A 26 -26.41 -11.75 -5.44
N ALA A 27 -27.01 -10.83 -4.69
CA ALA A 27 -27.90 -11.17 -3.56
C ALA A 27 -29.17 -11.91 -3.99
N ALA A 28 -29.68 -11.65 -5.20
CA ALA A 28 -30.82 -12.38 -5.75
C ALA A 28 -30.46 -13.82 -6.12
N GLY A 29 -29.21 -14.11 -6.45
CA GLY A 29 -28.76 -15.42 -6.94
C GLY A 29 -29.19 -15.71 -8.39
N PRO A 30 -28.65 -16.77 -9.04
CA PRO A 30 -28.85 -17.02 -10.49
C PRO A 30 -30.28 -17.41 -10.89
N ASP A 31 -31.10 -17.90 -9.95
CA ASP A 31 -32.48 -18.32 -10.18
C ASP A 31 -33.49 -17.40 -9.47
N GLY A 32 -33.03 -16.30 -8.88
CA GLY A 32 -33.82 -15.42 -8.00
C GLY A 32 -34.36 -14.17 -8.68
N TYR A 33 -34.43 -14.12 -10.02
CA TYR A 33 -34.96 -12.94 -10.69
C TYR A 33 -36.41 -12.64 -10.27
N THR A 34 -36.60 -11.41 -9.85
CA THR A 34 -37.92 -10.81 -9.65
C THR A 34 -37.91 -9.43 -10.28
N ALA A 35 -39.03 -9.03 -10.89
CA ALA A 35 -39.12 -7.69 -11.48
C ALA A 35 -38.90 -6.63 -10.41
N THR A 36 -37.99 -5.71 -10.68
CA THR A 36 -37.56 -4.63 -9.77
C THR A 36 -37.22 -3.37 -10.56
N ASP A 37 -37.21 -2.22 -9.90
CA ASP A 37 -36.74 -0.96 -10.49
C ASP A 37 -35.19 -0.83 -10.46
N PHE A 38 -34.48 -1.78 -9.84
CA PHE A 38 -33.03 -1.71 -9.65
C PHE A 38 -32.25 -2.25 -10.86
N TYR A 39 -32.78 -3.27 -11.55
CA TYR A 39 -32.19 -3.86 -12.74
C TYR A 39 -33.24 -4.52 -13.62
N THR A 40 -32.97 -4.57 -14.90
CA THR A 40 -33.83 -5.26 -15.88
C THR A 40 -33.54 -6.77 -15.92
N GLU A 41 -34.45 -7.56 -16.48
CA GLU A 41 -34.24 -8.99 -16.73
C GLU A 41 -33.03 -9.23 -17.64
N ASP A 42 -32.82 -8.38 -18.64
CA ASP A 42 -31.68 -8.47 -19.57
C ASP A 42 -30.36 -8.22 -18.83
N GLN A 43 -30.28 -7.19 -17.97
CA GLN A 43 -29.11 -6.93 -17.14
C GLN A 43 -28.82 -8.09 -16.19
N TYR A 44 -29.86 -8.65 -15.56
CA TYR A 44 -29.70 -9.79 -14.67
C TYR A 44 -29.15 -11.02 -15.41
N ASN A 45 -29.73 -11.37 -16.55
CA ASN A 45 -29.31 -12.53 -17.33
C ASN A 45 -27.90 -12.34 -17.91
N THR A 46 -27.58 -11.14 -18.40
CA THR A 46 -26.24 -10.79 -18.92
C THR A 46 -25.20 -10.91 -17.82
N PHE A 47 -25.48 -10.42 -16.61
CA PHE A 47 -24.56 -10.53 -15.48
C PHE A 47 -24.26 -12.00 -15.13
N TRP A 48 -25.30 -12.84 -14.99
CA TRP A 48 -25.09 -14.24 -14.62
C TRP A 48 -24.39 -15.05 -15.72
N ALA A 49 -24.62 -14.71 -16.98
CA ALA A 49 -23.86 -15.30 -18.08
C ALA A 49 -22.37 -14.92 -17.99
N ALA A 50 -22.08 -13.65 -17.76
CA ALA A 50 -20.72 -13.15 -17.57
C ALA A 50 -20.05 -13.73 -16.31
N PHE A 51 -20.76 -13.81 -15.20
CA PHE A 51 -20.29 -14.42 -13.94
C PHE A 51 -19.84 -15.87 -14.14
N ASN A 52 -20.63 -16.67 -14.85
CA ASN A 52 -20.27 -18.07 -15.12
C ASN A 52 -19.10 -18.17 -16.10
N ALA A 53 -19.05 -17.35 -17.16
CA ALA A 53 -17.95 -17.34 -18.11
C ALA A 53 -16.63 -16.89 -17.44
N ALA A 54 -16.68 -15.83 -16.63
CA ALA A 54 -15.57 -15.35 -15.81
C ALA A 54 -15.10 -16.41 -14.82
N GLY A 55 -16.05 -17.11 -14.17
CA GLY A 55 -15.75 -18.15 -13.20
C GLY A 55 -15.02 -19.35 -13.79
N VAL A 56 -15.37 -19.78 -15.00
CA VAL A 56 -14.63 -20.85 -15.70
C VAL A 56 -13.20 -20.40 -16.00
N LYS A 57 -12.99 -19.13 -16.41
CA LYS A 57 -11.64 -18.58 -16.60
C LYS A 57 -10.87 -18.51 -15.30
N PHE A 58 -11.50 -18.06 -14.22
CA PHE A 58 -10.94 -18.01 -12.88
C PHE A 58 -10.45 -19.40 -12.41
N ALA A 59 -11.30 -20.41 -12.56
CA ALA A 59 -10.94 -21.79 -12.23
C ALA A 59 -9.79 -22.31 -13.11
N GLN A 60 -9.76 -21.94 -14.41
CA GLN A 60 -8.67 -22.31 -15.30
C GLN A 60 -7.34 -21.65 -14.91
N GLU A 61 -7.35 -20.37 -14.52
CA GLU A 61 -6.13 -19.68 -14.04
C GLU A 61 -5.53 -20.39 -12.80
N ILE A 62 -6.38 -20.90 -11.90
CA ILE A 62 -5.91 -21.69 -10.75
C ILE A 62 -5.22 -22.97 -11.22
N LEU A 63 -5.82 -23.72 -12.15
CA LEU A 63 -5.24 -24.96 -12.67
C LEU A 63 -3.92 -24.70 -13.39
N ASP A 64 -3.86 -23.63 -14.20
CA ASP A 64 -2.66 -23.21 -14.91
C ASP A 64 -1.54 -22.84 -13.92
N TYR A 65 -1.87 -22.16 -12.83
CA TYR A 65 -0.93 -21.83 -11.75
C TYR A 65 -0.40 -23.10 -11.05
N VAL A 66 -1.27 -24.05 -10.72
CA VAL A 66 -0.89 -25.33 -10.08
C VAL A 66 0.11 -26.10 -10.97
N VAL A 67 -0.10 -26.09 -12.27
CA VAL A 67 0.82 -26.73 -13.24
C VAL A 67 2.11 -25.94 -13.38
N ALA A 68 2.04 -24.62 -13.53
CA ALA A 68 3.20 -23.74 -13.69
C ALA A 68 4.12 -23.78 -12.46
N SER A 69 3.52 -23.92 -11.28
CA SER A 69 4.25 -24.02 -9.99
C SER A 69 4.78 -25.43 -9.71
N GLY A 70 4.50 -26.41 -10.59
CA GLY A 70 5.01 -27.77 -10.47
C GLY A 70 4.29 -28.64 -9.42
N TYR A 71 3.13 -28.22 -8.93
CA TYR A 71 2.31 -29.00 -7.99
C TYR A 71 1.57 -30.14 -8.66
N ALA A 72 1.30 -30.03 -9.98
CA ALA A 72 0.73 -31.10 -10.80
C ALA A 72 1.33 -31.07 -12.21
N ALA A 73 1.18 -32.16 -12.96
CA ALA A 73 1.57 -32.21 -14.37
C ALA A 73 0.42 -31.69 -15.26
N ALA A 74 0.76 -31.05 -16.39
CA ALA A 74 -0.24 -30.60 -17.37
C ALA A 74 -1.08 -31.74 -17.97
N THR A 75 -0.65 -33.00 -17.80
CA THR A 75 -1.37 -34.20 -18.23
C THR A 75 -2.29 -34.77 -17.17
N ASP A 76 -2.25 -34.23 -15.95
CA ASP A 76 -3.12 -34.68 -14.87
C ASP A 76 -4.57 -34.22 -15.11
N SER A 77 -5.53 -34.97 -14.55
CA SER A 77 -6.94 -34.58 -14.65
C SER A 77 -7.22 -33.28 -13.87
N VAL A 78 -8.28 -32.56 -14.24
CA VAL A 78 -8.76 -31.40 -13.49
C VAL A 78 -8.94 -31.73 -12.02
N ALA A 79 -9.50 -32.90 -11.68
CA ALA A 79 -9.66 -33.34 -10.30
C ALA A 79 -8.32 -33.46 -9.55
N ALA A 80 -7.28 -34.00 -10.20
CA ALA A 80 -5.96 -34.12 -9.59
C ALA A 80 -5.27 -32.75 -9.41
N GLN A 81 -5.44 -31.84 -10.36
CA GLN A 81 -4.92 -30.47 -10.25
C GLN A 81 -5.65 -29.69 -9.16
N ALA A 82 -7.00 -29.72 -9.13
CA ALA A 82 -7.81 -29.05 -8.12
C ALA A 82 -7.57 -29.59 -6.70
N ALA A 83 -7.24 -30.88 -6.56
CA ALA A 83 -6.88 -31.45 -5.25
C ALA A 83 -5.61 -30.83 -4.66
N ASN A 84 -4.65 -30.38 -5.49
CA ASN A 84 -3.47 -29.65 -5.05
C ASN A 84 -3.81 -28.21 -4.59
N TRP A 85 -4.96 -27.69 -5.00
CA TRP A 85 -5.50 -26.41 -4.52
C TRP A 85 -6.43 -26.56 -3.31
N GLY A 86 -6.75 -27.79 -2.92
CA GLY A 86 -7.58 -28.10 -1.74
C GLY A 86 -9.04 -28.45 -2.07
N PHE A 87 -9.39 -28.65 -3.35
CA PHE A 87 -10.75 -29.06 -3.76
C PHE A 87 -10.79 -30.51 -4.24
N GLU A 88 -11.63 -31.32 -3.60
CA GLU A 88 -11.86 -32.71 -4.02
C GLU A 88 -13.01 -32.77 -5.03
N LEU A 89 -12.74 -33.26 -6.24
CA LEU A 89 -13.69 -33.37 -7.32
C LEU A 89 -13.81 -34.83 -7.79
N ALA A 90 -14.88 -35.12 -8.56
CA ALA A 90 -15.03 -36.40 -9.25
C ALA A 90 -13.90 -36.60 -10.28
N ALA A 91 -13.48 -37.85 -10.52
CA ALA A 91 -12.31 -38.16 -11.36
C ALA A 91 -12.44 -37.68 -12.81
N ASP A 92 -13.65 -37.49 -13.30
CA ASP A 92 -14.01 -37.02 -14.64
C ASP A 92 -14.46 -35.54 -14.65
N ALA A 93 -14.21 -34.79 -13.56
CA ALA A 93 -14.60 -33.38 -13.43
C ALA A 93 -13.96 -32.51 -14.51
N THR A 94 -14.73 -31.53 -14.96
CA THR A 94 -14.32 -30.49 -15.88
C THR A 94 -13.92 -29.20 -15.13
N VAL A 95 -13.46 -28.18 -15.85
CA VAL A 95 -13.16 -26.85 -15.27
C VAL A 95 -14.45 -26.20 -14.75
N GLU A 96 -15.57 -26.41 -15.42
CA GLU A 96 -16.90 -25.95 -14.99
C GLU A 96 -17.31 -26.60 -13.66
N ASP A 97 -16.99 -27.87 -13.46
CA ASP A 97 -17.25 -28.56 -12.18
C ASP A 97 -16.36 -28.00 -11.05
N PHE A 98 -15.12 -27.63 -11.37
CA PHE A 98 -14.24 -26.95 -10.40
C PHE A 98 -14.79 -25.56 -10.05
N TRP A 99 -15.21 -24.79 -11.04
CA TRP A 99 -15.90 -23.52 -10.77
C TRP A 99 -17.15 -23.71 -9.90
N ALA A 100 -17.97 -24.69 -10.20
CA ALA A 100 -19.14 -25.01 -9.40
C ALA A 100 -18.79 -25.38 -7.94
N ALA A 101 -17.66 -26.05 -7.72
CA ALA A 101 -17.17 -26.37 -6.37
C ALA A 101 -16.72 -25.11 -5.63
N ILE A 102 -16.06 -24.15 -6.30
CA ILE A 102 -15.69 -22.87 -5.70
C ILE A 102 -16.96 -22.10 -5.30
N VAL A 103 -17.94 -22.00 -6.20
CA VAL A 103 -19.24 -21.36 -5.89
C VAL A 103 -19.95 -22.08 -4.74
N ALA A 104 -19.87 -23.41 -4.66
CA ALA A 104 -20.48 -24.15 -3.56
C ALA A 104 -19.79 -23.85 -2.19
N ALA A 105 -18.49 -23.56 -2.21
CA ALA A 105 -17.72 -23.21 -1.01
C ALA A 105 -17.98 -21.78 -0.52
N TYR A 106 -18.09 -20.81 -1.45
CA TYR A 106 -18.14 -19.39 -1.14
C TYR A 106 -19.47 -18.70 -1.49
N GLY A 107 -20.41 -19.41 -2.10
CA GLY A 107 -21.64 -18.79 -2.62
C GLY A 107 -21.32 -17.86 -3.79
N TYR A 108 -22.02 -16.73 -3.84
CA TYR A 108 -21.82 -15.69 -4.87
C TYR A 108 -21.07 -14.48 -4.29
N ASP A 109 -20.31 -14.70 -3.22
CA ASP A 109 -19.48 -13.67 -2.61
C ASP A 109 -18.21 -13.47 -3.44
N ILE A 110 -18.14 -12.35 -4.15
CA ILE A 110 -17.00 -11.97 -5.01
C ILE A 110 -15.95 -11.13 -4.27
N THR A 111 -16.07 -10.98 -2.95
CA THR A 111 -15.08 -10.27 -2.13
C THR A 111 -13.84 -11.12 -1.87
N ASP A 112 -12.82 -10.51 -1.28
CA ASP A 112 -11.57 -11.20 -0.89
C ASP A 112 -11.78 -12.27 0.20
N GLU A 113 -12.88 -12.21 0.93
CA GLU A 113 -13.27 -13.25 1.90
C GLU A 113 -14.12 -14.36 1.25
N GLY A 114 -14.61 -14.11 0.03
CA GLY A 114 -15.39 -15.03 -0.80
C GLY A 114 -14.55 -15.73 -1.87
N ILE A 115 -15.06 -15.70 -3.10
CA ILE A 115 -14.45 -16.36 -4.26
C ILE A 115 -13.03 -15.89 -4.52
N ASN A 116 -12.73 -14.61 -4.36
CA ASN A 116 -11.39 -14.06 -4.60
C ASN A 116 -10.32 -14.62 -3.66
N LYS A 117 -10.68 -15.27 -2.56
CA LYS A 117 -9.75 -15.99 -1.70
C LYS A 117 -8.99 -17.09 -2.44
N GLU A 118 -9.57 -17.62 -3.50
CA GLU A 118 -8.99 -18.67 -4.33
C GLU A 118 -8.24 -18.11 -5.56
N THR A 119 -8.07 -16.79 -5.67
CA THR A 119 -7.42 -16.21 -6.86
C THR A 119 -5.97 -16.71 -7.04
N ALA A 120 -5.62 -17.08 -8.27
CA ALA A 120 -4.25 -17.42 -8.66
C ALA A 120 -3.63 -16.36 -9.60
N GLY A 121 -4.38 -15.30 -9.90
CA GLY A 121 -3.96 -14.24 -10.82
C GLY A 121 -4.97 -13.12 -10.87
N THR A 122 -6.00 -13.25 -11.69
CA THR A 122 -7.00 -12.20 -11.90
C THR A 122 -8.18 -12.36 -10.96
N SER A 123 -8.64 -11.27 -10.32
CA SER A 123 -9.84 -11.32 -9.46
C SER A 123 -11.08 -11.67 -10.26
N ILE A 124 -12.05 -12.36 -9.61
CA ILE A 124 -13.32 -12.68 -10.27
C ILE A 124 -14.07 -11.43 -10.76
N SER A 125 -13.97 -10.32 -10.03
CA SER A 125 -14.58 -9.04 -10.43
C SER A 125 -13.98 -8.49 -11.72
N ALA A 126 -12.65 -8.55 -11.89
CA ALA A 126 -11.98 -8.11 -13.11
C ALA A 126 -12.32 -9.00 -14.31
N LEU A 127 -12.46 -10.31 -14.07
CA LEU A 127 -12.89 -11.24 -15.11
C LEU A 127 -14.35 -11.00 -15.53
N ILE A 128 -15.25 -10.69 -14.58
CA ILE A 128 -16.64 -10.30 -14.87
C ILE A 128 -16.66 -9.00 -15.69
N GLU A 129 -15.85 -8.00 -15.30
CA GLU A 129 -15.72 -6.75 -16.06
C GLU A 129 -15.27 -7.01 -17.50
N ALA A 130 -14.28 -7.87 -17.69
CA ALA A 130 -13.78 -8.23 -19.00
C ALA A 130 -14.84 -8.96 -19.87
N GLU A 131 -15.71 -9.78 -19.25
CA GLU A 131 -16.82 -10.46 -19.95
C GLU A 131 -17.95 -9.51 -20.37
N ILE A 132 -18.28 -8.55 -19.51
CA ILE A 132 -19.35 -7.57 -19.75
C ILE A 132 -18.87 -6.44 -20.68
N GLY A 133 -17.59 -6.06 -20.57
CA GLY A 133 -17.00 -4.98 -21.34
C GLY A 133 -17.53 -3.61 -20.95
N ASP A 134 -17.70 -2.71 -21.94
CA ASP A 134 -18.07 -1.29 -21.72
C ASP A 134 -19.35 -1.11 -20.89
N ALA A 135 -20.27 -2.07 -20.93
CA ALA A 135 -21.51 -2.03 -20.15
C ALA A 135 -21.31 -2.33 -18.66
N PHE A 136 -20.12 -2.74 -18.20
CA PHE A 136 -19.87 -3.06 -16.79
C PHE A 136 -20.13 -1.89 -15.85
N SER A 137 -19.88 -0.66 -16.31
CA SER A 137 -20.17 0.55 -15.55
C SER A 137 -21.63 0.64 -15.11
N GLU A 138 -22.59 0.07 -15.86
CA GLU A 138 -24.00 0.03 -15.50
C GLU A 138 -24.28 -0.84 -14.26
N TYR A 139 -23.43 -1.84 -14.00
CA TYR A 139 -23.58 -2.76 -12.85
C TYR A 139 -22.95 -2.19 -11.58
N THR A 140 -21.97 -1.30 -11.71
CA THR A 140 -21.33 -0.64 -10.56
C THR A 140 -22.06 0.62 -10.12
N VAL A 141 -23.10 1.06 -10.84
CA VAL A 141 -23.95 2.18 -10.47
C VAL A 141 -24.68 1.87 -9.15
N GLY A 142 -24.59 2.82 -8.21
CA GLY A 142 -25.38 2.78 -6.98
C GLY A 142 -26.86 3.10 -7.24
N VAL A 143 -27.73 2.24 -6.77
CA VAL A 143 -29.20 2.44 -6.81
C VAL A 143 -29.72 2.61 -5.40
N GLN A 144 -30.79 3.42 -5.24
CA GLN A 144 -31.39 3.64 -3.94
C GLN A 144 -32.30 2.47 -3.58
N THR A 145 -31.94 1.76 -2.52
CA THR A 145 -32.63 0.55 -2.03
C THR A 145 -33.46 0.81 -0.76
N GLY A 146 -33.32 1.99 -0.16
CA GLY A 146 -34.01 2.37 1.07
C GLY A 146 -34.04 3.88 1.25
N GLU A 147 -34.46 4.33 2.46
CA GLU A 147 -34.40 5.74 2.81
C GLU A 147 -32.92 6.19 2.91
N SER A 148 -32.57 7.27 2.24
CA SER A 148 -31.24 7.86 2.24
C SER A 148 -31.36 9.37 2.32
N ALA A 149 -30.44 10.01 3.06
CA ALA A 149 -30.38 11.47 3.09
C ALA A 149 -30.05 12.01 1.69
N PRO A 150 -30.68 13.10 1.26
CA PRO A 150 -30.48 13.65 -0.09
C PRO A 150 -29.14 14.37 -0.26
N ASN A 151 -28.48 14.73 0.84
CA ASN A 151 -27.19 15.39 0.88
C ASN A 151 -26.39 15.00 2.11
N VAL A 152 -25.13 15.37 2.18
CA VAL A 152 -24.31 15.29 3.39
C VAL A 152 -24.57 16.53 4.24
N GLU A 153 -25.30 16.42 5.34
CA GLU A 153 -25.73 17.55 6.19
C GLU A 153 -24.56 18.45 6.61
N GLY A 154 -23.41 17.85 6.87
CA GLY A 154 -22.22 18.56 7.32
C GLY A 154 -21.47 19.34 6.23
N ILE A 155 -21.83 19.20 4.94
CA ILE A 155 -21.17 19.90 3.85
C ILE A 155 -22.14 20.95 3.30
N VAL A 156 -21.86 22.23 3.58
CA VAL A 156 -22.77 23.31 3.26
C VAL A 156 -22.05 24.43 2.51
N LYS A 157 -22.58 24.82 1.35
CA LYS A 157 -22.16 26.05 0.66
C LYS A 157 -22.59 27.26 1.48
N THR A 158 -21.65 28.10 1.88
CA THR A 158 -21.90 29.31 2.70
C THR A 158 -21.75 30.61 1.93
N GLY A 159 -21.27 30.54 0.68
CA GLY A 159 -21.11 31.68 -0.23
C GLY A 159 -20.62 31.21 -1.58
N ASP A 160 -20.39 32.13 -2.50
CA ASP A 160 -19.95 31.81 -3.87
C ASP A 160 -18.57 31.15 -3.90
N TYR A 161 -17.71 31.45 -2.92
CA TYR A 161 -16.34 30.94 -2.81
C TYR A 161 -16.06 30.31 -1.45
N SER A 162 -17.09 29.92 -0.71
CA SER A 162 -16.95 29.37 0.62
C SER A 162 -17.90 28.22 0.88
N MET A 163 -17.40 27.23 1.60
CA MET A 163 -18.18 26.12 2.14
C MET A 163 -17.74 25.81 3.57
N THR A 164 -18.61 25.20 4.33
CA THR A 164 -18.33 24.72 5.68
C THR A 164 -18.45 23.20 5.70
N VAL A 165 -17.48 22.54 6.29
CA VAL A 165 -17.53 21.12 6.61
C VAL A 165 -17.63 20.99 8.13
N THR A 166 -18.74 20.39 8.61
CA THR A 166 -19.01 20.17 10.03
C THR A 166 -18.71 18.72 10.40
N LEU A 167 -17.87 18.54 11.41
CA LEU A 167 -17.56 17.23 11.98
C LEU A 167 -18.46 16.99 13.22
N THR A 168 -18.79 15.73 13.51
CA THR A 168 -19.54 15.35 14.72
C THR A 168 -18.66 15.31 15.97
N GLU A 169 -17.35 15.16 15.75
CA GLU A 169 -16.34 15.16 16.80
C GLU A 169 -15.02 15.75 16.27
N LEU A 170 -14.11 16.07 17.16
CA LEU A 170 -12.79 16.58 16.76
C LEU A 170 -11.98 15.46 16.08
N ASN A 171 -11.44 15.77 14.92
CA ASN A 171 -10.53 14.88 14.19
C ASN A 171 -9.38 15.71 13.62
N ALA A 172 -8.19 15.55 14.21
CA ALA A 172 -7.01 16.33 13.85
C ALA A 172 -6.48 16.02 12.44
N THR A 173 -6.81 14.87 11.87
CA THR A 173 -6.37 14.47 10.52
C THR A 173 -7.26 15.01 9.42
N ALA A 174 -8.45 15.49 9.75
CA ALA A 174 -9.46 15.91 8.80
C ALA A 174 -8.98 17.01 7.84
N ILE A 175 -8.17 17.95 8.34
CA ILE A 175 -7.63 19.06 7.52
C ILE A 175 -6.76 18.57 6.36
N TYR A 176 -6.16 17.39 6.45
CA TYR A 176 -5.33 16.80 5.39
C TYR A 176 -6.13 15.89 4.45
N GLN A 177 -7.34 15.49 4.82
CA GLN A 177 -8.17 14.53 4.08
C GLN A 177 -9.40 15.17 3.42
N ILE A 178 -9.92 16.26 3.98
CA ILE A 178 -11.05 17.02 3.41
C ILE A 178 -10.66 17.80 2.14
N PRO A 179 -9.42 18.35 1.97
CA PRO A 179 -9.07 19.04 0.74
C PRO A 179 -9.19 18.11 -0.47
N VAL A 180 -10.11 18.47 -1.34
CA VAL A 180 -10.41 17.73 -2.57
C VAL A 180 -10.13 18.61 -3.78
N THR A 181 -9.84 17.99 -4.92
CA THR A 181 -9.66 18.74 -6.17
C THR A 181 -10.95 19.43 -6.55
N ILE A 182 -10.87 20.74 -6.82
CA ILE A 182 -12.00 21.54 -7.32
C ILE A 182 -12.18 21.23 -8.80
N CYS A 183 -13.27 20.55 -9.14
CA CYS A 183 -13.58 20.14 -10.50
C CYS A 183 -14.65 21.06 -11.11
N PRO A 184 -14.47 21.57 -12.35
CA PRO A 184 -15.48 22.41 -13.00
C PRO A 184 -16.72 21.59 -13.38
N MET A 185 -17.88 22.02 -12.86
CA MET A 185 -19.16 21.34 -13.02
C MET A 185 -19.54 21.14 -14.49
N HIS A 186 -19.29 22.14 -15.34
CA HIS A 186 -19.65 22.07 -16.76
C HIS A 186 -18.91 21.01 -17.57
N TYR A 187 -17.90 20.38 -16.98
CA TYR A 187 -17.11 19.33 -17.62
C TYR A 187 -17.25 17.99 -16.90
N TYR A 188 -17.10 17.99 -15.57
CA TYR A 188 -17.17 16.76 -14.76
C TYR A 188 -18.59 16.43 -14.29
N GLY A 189 -19.58 17.31 -14.53
CA GLY A 189 -20.98 17.10 -14.24
C GLY A 189 -21.86 17.49 -15.44
N GLU A 190 -23.14 17.28 -15.28
CA GLU A 190 -24.18 17.64 -16.24
C GLU A 190 -24.93 18.87 -15.71
N MET A 191 -24.81 20.01 -16.38
CA MET A 191 -25.35 21.29 -15.91
C MET A 191 -26.88 21.31 -15.74
N ASP A 192 -27.60 20.52 -16.50
CA ASP A 192 -29.04 20.33 -16.42
C ASP A 192 -29.46 19.49 -15.20
N LYS A 193 -28.54 18.73 -14.63
CA LYS A 193 -28.70 17.99 -13.37
C LYS A 193 -28.22 18.78 -12.14
N TYR A 194 -27.78 20.02 -12.30
CA TYR A 194 -27.32 20.84 -11.18
C TYR A 194 -28.44 21.75 -10.64
N ASP A 195 -28.82 21.54 -9.38
CA ASP A 195 -29.75 22.38 -8.62
C ASP A 195 -29.45 22.19 -7.13
N TYR A 196 -28.57 23.04 -6.61
CA TYR A 196 -28.07 22.93 -5.24
C TYR A 196 -29.21 22.95 -4.20
N ASP A 197 -30.21 23.84 -4.39
CA ASP A 197 -31.31 24.01 -3.45
C ASP A 197 -32.22 22.76 -3.37
N ASN A 198 -32.24 21.96 -4.43
CA ASN A 198 -32.96 20.69 -4.51
C ASN A 198 -32.03 19.45 -4.38
N ASN A 199 -30.82 19.63 -3.81
CA ASN A 199 -29.84 18.55 -3.58
C ASN A 199 -29.43 17.78 -4.85
N LYS A 200 -29.31 18.50 -5.96
CA LYS A 200 -28.79 17.98 -7.23
C LYS A 200 -27.40 18.55 -7.49
N PHE A 201 -26.42 17.71 -7.67
CA PHE A 201 -25.02 18.07 -7.70
C PHE A 201 -24.33 17.81 -9.05
N GLY A 202 -25.10 17.78 -10.15
CA GLY A 202 -24.60 17.65 -11.50
C GLY A 202 -24.51 16.21 -12.01
N PHE A 203 -24.95 15.24 -11.23
CA PHE A 203 -25.12 13.81 -11.60
C PHE A 203 -26.12 13.16 -10.66
N ASP A 204 -26.66 12.03 -11.08
CA ASP A 204 -27.57 11.26 -10.24
C ASP A 204 -26.78 10.59 -9.11
N LYS A 205 -27.35 10.53 -7.91
CA LYS A 205 -26.71 9.93 -6.76
C LYS A 205 -26.37 8.47 -7.05
N GLY A 206 -25.09 8.11 -6.85
CA GLY A 206 -24.56 6.77 -7.14
C GLY A 206 -24.09 6.57 -8.59
N ASP A 207 -24.37 7.48 -9.51
CA ASP A 207 -23.93 7.39 -10.90
C ASP A 207 -22.77 8.35 -11.20
N LEU A 208 -21.57 7.81 -11.39
CA LEU A 208 -20.36 8.54 -11.78
C LEU A 208 -19.91 8.19 -13.20
N SER A 209 -20.76 7.59 -14.03
CA SER A 209 -20.41 7.16 -15.38
C SER A 209 -19.92 8.33 -16.26
N HIS A 210 -20.60 9.48 -16.20
CA HIS A 210 -20.15 10.69 -16.89
C HIS A 210 -18.76 11.14 -16.40
N VAL A 211 -18.55 11.23 -15.09
CA VAL A 211 -17.24 11.60 -14.52
C VAL A 211 -16.14 10.68 -15.03
N LYS A 212 -16.37 9.37 -14.97
CA LYS A 212 -15.40 8.36 -15.45
C LYS A 212 -15.07 8.52 -16.94
N SER A 213 -16.05 8.86 -17.76
CA SER A 213 -15.87 9.01 -19.20
C SER A 213 -14.98 10.20 -19.61
N VAL A 214 -14.85 11.22 -18.75
CA VAL A 214 -14.08 12.43 -19.05
C VAL A 214 -12.76 12.54 -18.30
N THR A 215 -12.49 11.67 -17.34
CA THR A 215 -11.28 11.75 -16.49
C THR A 215 -9.97 11.49 -17.26
N SER A 216 -10.03 10.76 -18.39
CA SER A 216 -8.87 10.55 -19.26
C SER A 216 -8.45 11.76 -20.10
N ALA A 217 -9.27 12.83 -20.14
CA ALA A 217 -8.97 14.07 -20.82
C ALA A 217 -9.24 15.27 -19.89
N PRO A 218 -8.48 15.41 -18.79
CA PRO A 218 -8.78 16.36 -17.72
C PRO A 218 -8.69 17.82 -18.20
N ILE A 219 -9.54 18.68 -17.62
CA ILE A 219 -9.40 20.12 -17.73
C ILE A 219 -9.10 20.74 -16.35
N GLY A 220 -8.41 21.86 -16.34
CA GLY A 220 -8.03 22.55 -15.12
C GLY A 220 -7.66 24.02 -15.37
N SER A 221 -7.27 24.70 -14.28
CA SER A 221 -6.83 26.11 -14.29
C SER A 221 -5.31 26.27 -14.12
N GLY A 222 -4.56 25.21 -14.34
CA GLY A 222 -3.11 25.18 -14.20
C GLY A 222 -2.35 25.91 -15.32
N PRO A 223 -1.00 25.95 -15.23
CA PRO A 223 -0.15 26.62 -16.22
C PRO A 223 -0.15 25.93 -17.59
N PHE A 224 -0.58 24.68 -17.66
CA PHE A 224 -0.66 23.92 -18.90
C PHE A 224 -2.02 23.26 -19.06
N THR A 225 -2.46 23.06 -20.31
CA THR A 225 -3.68 22.37 -20.69
C THR A 225 -3.35 20.99 -21.26
N PHE A 226 -4.18 19.98 -20.95
CA PHE A 226 -4.05 18.64 -21.51
C PHE A 226 -4.29 18.65 -23.02
N LYS A 227 -3.41 18.04 -23.77
CA LYS A 227 -3.55 17.86 -25.22
C LYS A 227 -3.82 16.42 -25.62
N SER A 228 -2.99 15.48 -25.14
CA SER A 228 -3.11 14.07 -25.50
C SER A 228 -2.39 13.15 -24.54
N TYR A 229 -2.85 11.92 -24.49
CA TYR A 229 -2.13 10.77 -23.96
C TYR A 229 -1.97 9.73 -25.05
N ALA A 230 -0.73 9.36 -25.35
CA ALA A 230 -0.42 8.34 -26.34
C ALA A 230 0.95 7.72 -26.09
N ASN A 231 1.07 6.41 -26.25
CA ASN A 231 2.34 5.67 -26.16
C ASN A 231 3.11 5.95 -24.86
N GLY A 232 2.44 5.94 -23.71
CA GLY A 232 3.05 6.21 -22.41
C GLY A 232 3.49 7.67 -22.20
N ALA A 233 3.00 8.61 -23.02
CA ALA A 233 3.33 10.02 -22.91
C ALA A 233 2.08 10.90 -22.80
N VAL A 234 2.05 11.76 -21.77
CA VAL A 234 1.09 12.86 -21.63
C VAL A 234 1.70 14.12 -22.20
N THR A 235 1.04 14.72 -23.19
CA THR A 235 1.43 16.01 -23.77
C THR A 235 0.52 17.11 -23.24
N LEU A 236 1.15 18.16 -22.72
CA LEU A 236 0.51 19.37 -22.21
C LEU A 236 0.99 20.57 -23.03
N GLU A 237 0.11 21.53 -23.33
CA GLU A 237 0.41 22.80 -23.98
C GLU A 237 0.23 23.96 -23.01
N LYS A 238 1.04 25.01 -23.14
CA LYS A 238 0.95 26.18 -22.27
C LYS A 238 -0.45 26.80 -22.27
N ASN A 239 -0.87 27.25 -21.11
CA ASN A 239 -2.10 28.02 -20.92
C ASN A 239 -1.79 29.51 -20.91
N PRO A 240 -2.04 30.25 -22.00
CA PRO A 240 -1.75 31.69 -22.05
C PRO A 240 -2.63 32.51 -21.10
N GLY A 241 -3.74 31.93 -20.62
CA GLY A 241 -4.64 32.55 -19.64
C GLY A 241 -4.33 32.18 -18.19
N TYR A 242 -3.18 31.59 -17.91
CA TYR A 242 -2.83 31.19 -16.55
C TYR A 242 -2.75 32.42 -15.62
N TRP A 243 -3.34 32.33 -14.45
CA TRP A 243 -3.53 33.48 -13.55
C TRP A 243 -2.24 34.09 -12.96
N LYS A 244 -1.14 33.30 -12.90
CA LYS A 244 0.19 33.80 -12.50
C LYS A 244 1.02 34.31 -13.67
N GLY A 245 0.51 34.24 -14.88
CA GLY A 245 1.19 34.67 -16.11
C GLY A 245 1.45 33.48 -17.06
N GLU A 246 1.65 33.81 -18.34
CA GLU A 246 1.90 32.82 -19.38
C GLU A 246 3.18 32.05 -19.11
N PRO A 247 3.15 30.69 -19.12
CA PRO A 247 4.35 29.85 -18.97
C PRO A 247 5.41 30.13 -20.04
N LYS A 248 6.67 30.01 -19.67
CA LYS A 248 7.81 30.25 -20.56
C LYS A 248 8.06 29.13 -21.55
N ILE A 249 7.66 27.91 -21.19
CA ILE A 249 7.78 26.71 -22.01
C ILE A 249 6.47 26.50 -22.77
N ASP A 250 6.55 26.17 -24.06
CA ASP A 250 5.35 25.95 -24.89
C ASP A 250 4.68 24.59 -24.63
N THR A 251 5.48 23.55 -24.38
CA THR A 251 5.02 22.16 -24.28
C THR A 251 5.75 21.44 -23.14
N VAL A 252 4.99 20.70 -22.34
CA VAL A 252 5.52 19.76 -21.34
C VAL A 252 5.07 18.36 -21.73
N ILE A 253 6.02 17.43 -21.75
CA ILE A 253 5.77 16.01 -22.04
C ILE A 253 6.18 15.18 -20.81
N TRP A 254 5.22 14.57 -20.16
CA TRP A 254 5.46 13.56 -19.14
C TRP A 254 5.50 12.20 -19.84
N ARG A 255 6.62 11.51 -19.72
CA ARG A 255 6.82 10.20 -20.37
C ARG A 255 7.18 9.14 -19.34
N GLU A 256 6.53 8.01 -19.44
CA GLU A 256 6.97 6.79 -18.75
C GLU A 256 8.33 6.35 -19.27
N MET A 257 9.24 5.97 -18.37
CA MET A 257 10.59 5.57 -18.72
C MET A 257 11.14 4.56 -17.71
N LEU A 258 11.85 3.57 -18.21
CA LEU A 258 12.58 2.62 -17.36
C LEU A 258 13.68 3.35 -16.58
N ASP A 259 13.89 2.94 -15.34
CA ASP A 259 14.83 3.61 -14.44
C ASP A 259 16.26 3.62 -15.00
N VAL A 260 16.67 2.52 -15.63
CA VAL A 260 18.01 2.38 -16.27
C VAL A 260 18.27 3.39 -17.41
N ASP A 261 17.22 3.96 -18.01
CA ASP A 261 17.30 4.91 -19.12
C ASP A 261 17.26 6.38 -18.66
N LYS A 262 16.88 6.65 -17.40
CA LYS A 262 16.68 8.01 -16.87
C LYS A 262 17.96 8.84 -16.89
N ILE A 263 19.05 8.38 -16.27
CA ILE A 263 20.34 9.10 -16.24
C ILE A 263 20.93 9.23 -17.64
N PRO A 264 21.05 8.16 -18.45
CA PRO A 264 21.49 8.28 -19.85
C PRO A 264 20.65 9.23 -20.68
N GLY A 265 19.34 9.31 -20.43
CA GLY A 265 18.42 10.21 -21.10
C GLY A 265 18.74 11.69 -20.83
N VAL A 266 19.07 12.04 -19.58
CA VAL A 266 19.48 13.40 -19.22
C VAL A 266 20.83 13.74 -19.83
N VAL A 267 21.79 12.82 -19.79
CA VAL A 267 23.13 13.01 -20.39
C VAL A 267 23.04 13.23 -21.91
N SER A 268 22.17 12.51 -22.60
CA SER A 268 21.97 12.63 -24.06
C SER A 268 21.06 13.79 -24.47
N GLY A 269 20.43 14.49 -23.52
CA GLY A 269 19.47 15.57 -23.79
C GLY A 269 18.13 15.09 -24.34
N THR A 270 17.78 13.79 -24.21
CA THR A 270 16.47 13.24 -24.57
C THR A 270 15.45 13.40 -23.45
N ILE A 271 15.92 13.67 -22.24
CA ILE A 271 15.15 14.03 -21.05
C ILE A 271 15.74 15.31 -20.47
N ASP A 272 14.87 16.24 -20.07
CA ASP A 272 15.30 17.48 -19.45
C ASP A 272 15.38 17.37 -17.93
N ILE A 273 14.40 16.69 -17.32
CA ILE A 273 14.28 16.51 -15.85
C ILE A 273 13.74 15.10 -15.56
N THR A 274 14.29 14.42 -14.56
CA THR A 274 13.78 13.12 -14.11
C THR A 274 14.16 12.81 -12.66
N ASP A 275 13.63 11.71 -12.12
CA ASP A 275 13.78 11.23 -10.76
C ASP A 275 14.28 9.76 -10.75
N PRO A 276 15.55 9.48 -11.01
CA PRO A 276 16.08 8.13 -10.98
C PRO A 276 15.98 7.53 -9.57
N SER A 277 15.86 6.20 -9.47
CA SER A 277 16.06 5.47 -8.22
C SER A 277 17.48 5.75 -7.70
N TYR A 278 17.56 6.53 -6.61
CA TYR A 278 18.84 7.07 -6.18
C TYR A 278 19.60 6.10 -5.27
N SER A 279 20.53 5.39 -5.85
CA SER A 279 21.44 4.47 -5.20
C SER A 279 22.89 4.98 -5.29
N ALA A 280 23.82 4.36 -4.56
CA ALA A 280 25.25 4.64 -4.70
C ALA A 280 25.73 4.47 -6.15
N LYS A 281 25.20 3.46 -6.87
CA LYS A 281 25.49 3.23 -8.29
C LYS A 281 24.98 4.37 -9.18
N ALA A 282 23.76 4.85 -8.93
CA ALA A 282 23.20 6.00 -9.65
C ALA A 282 24.01 7.28 -9.40
N ALA A 283 24.42 7.53 -8.14
CA ALA A 283 25.28 8.65 -7.81
C ALA A 283 26.62 8.61 -8.57
N GLU A 284 27.26 7.44 -8.65
CA GLU A 284 28.52 7.29 -9.42
C GLU A 284 28.33 7.48 -10.93
N GLN A 285 27.19 7.07 -11.49
CA GLN A 285 26.86 7.36 -12.89
C GLN A 285 26.73 8.87 -13.13
N ILE A 286 26.04 9.59 -12.23
CA ILE A 286 25.89 11.05 -12.30
C ILE A 286 27.24 11.75 -12.16
N LYS A 287 28.05 11.38 -11.16
CA LYS A 287 29.41 11.91 -10.97
C LYS A 287 30.31 11.70 -12.20
N SER A 288 30.18 10.54 -12.84
CA SER A 288 30.93 10.20 -14.04
C SER A 288 30.52 11.01 -15.27
N ALA A 289 29.29 11.52 -15.33
CA ALA A 289 28.81 12.38 -16.40
C ALA A 289 29.31 13.82 -16.27
N ASN A 290 29.52 14.30 -15.05
CA ASN A 290 29.99 15.66 -14.77
C ASN A 290 31.53 15.75 -14.81
N SER A 291 32.08 16.79 -15.43
CA SER A 291 33.54 16.97 -15.56
C SER A 291 34.26 17.20 -14.22
N ASN A 292 33.54 17.69 -13.21
CA ASN A 292 34.06 17.90 -11.85
C ASN A 292 34.02 16.65 -10.96
N GLY A 293 33.39 15.55 -11.41
CA GLY A 293 33.27 14.32 -10.65
C GLY A 293 32.29 14.40 -9.46
N GLU A 294 31.39 15.40 -9.44
CA GLU A 294 30.39 15.62 -8.40
C GLU A 294 28.97 15.32 -8.91
N ILE A 295 28.01 15.17 -8.01
CA ILE A 295 26.60 14.92 -8.37
C ILE A 295 25.93 16.13 -9.05
N SER A 296 26.52 17.31 -8.92
CA SER A 296 26.09 18.53 -9.57
C SER A 296 27.24 19.16 -10.33
N GLY A 297 27.06 19.41 -11.63
CA GLY A 297 28.13 19.89 -12.50
C GLY A 297 27.63 20.46 -13.81
N ASP A 298 28.44 20.31 -14.84
CA ASP A 298 28.23 20.90 -16.15
C ASP A 298 27.30 20.13 -17.09
N VAL A 299 26.97 18.89 -16.76
CA VAL A 299 26.04 18.03 -17.52
C VAL A 299 24.75 17.79 -16.75
N ILE A 300 24.86 17.44 -15.47
CA ILE A 300 23.75 17.14 -14.57
C ILE A 300 23.84 18.03 -13.33
N GLN A 301 22.76 18.71 -13.01
CA GLN A 301 22.50 19.25 -11.67
C GLN A 301 21.61 18.26 -10.93
N THR A 302 21.93 17.98 -9.65
CA THR A 302 21.15 17.10 -8.79
C THR A 302 20.64 17.83 -7.56
N ASP A 303 19.35 17.74 -7.29
CA ASP A 303 18.76 18.15 -6.02
C ASP A 303 18.35 16.90 -5.23
N LEU A 304 18.79 16.82 -3.98
CA LEU A 304 18.47 15.75 -3.07
C LEU A 304 17.36 16.20 -2.12
N VAL A 305 16.30 15.40 -2.05
CA VAL A 305 15.17 15.64 -1.13
C VAL A 305 14.91 14.40 -0.29
N ALA A 306 14.57 14.59 0.99
CA ALA A 306 14.20 13.46 1.83
C ALA A 306 12.96 12.76 1.27
N ASN A 307 12.97 11.42 1.23
CA ASN A 307 11.79 10.66 0.85
C ASN A 307 10.72 10.76 1.95
N LEU A 308 9.46 11.00 1.60
CA LEU A 308 8.34 10.97 2.55
C LEU A 308 7.85 9.52 2.74
N GLY A 309 8.74 8.65 3.12
CA GLY A 309 8.47 7.24 3.29
C GLY A 309 9.66 6.54 3.91
N TYR A 310 9.56 5.26 4.15
CA TYR A 310 10.65 4.49 4.72
C TYR A 310 10.57 3.01 4.31
N GLY A 311 11.71 2.33 4.29
CA GLY A 311 11.80 0.90 4.01
C GLY A 311 11.66 0.06 5.27
N TYR A 312 11.03 -1.11 5.15
CA TYR A 312 10.73 -1.98 6.28
C TYR A 312 10.68 -3.45 5.89
N VAL A 313 10.70 -4.32 6.93
CA VAL A 313 10.32 -5.74 6.81
C VAL A 313 9.06 -5.96 7.63
N GLY A 314 7.99 -6.41 7.00
CA GLY A 314 6.71 -6.69 7.62
C GLY A 314 6.57 -8.17 8.02
N PHE A 315 5.80 -8.42 9.09
CA PHE A 315 5.45 -9.75 9.59
C PHE A 315 3.95 -9.89 9.74
N ASN A 316 3.40 -10.98 9.26
CA ASN A 316 2.02 -11.34 9.52
C ASN A 316 1.91 -12.06 10.88
N ALA A 317 1.32 -11.38 11.88
CA ALA A 317 1.20 -11.91 13.24
C ALA A 317 0.31 -13.17 13.32
N ASN A 318 -0.59 -13.39 12.36
CA ASN A 318 -1.40 -14.60 12.30
C ASN A 318 -0.67 -15.81 11.70
N ARG A 319 0.48 -15.58 11.05
CA ARG A 319 1.28 -16.64 10.43
C ARG A 319 2.59 -16.91 11.17
N VAL A 320 3.25 -15.85 11.64
CA VAL A 320 4.48 -15.93 12.44
C VAL A 320 4.10 -15.85 13.93
N LYS A 321 3.59 -16.97 14.46
CA LYS A 321 3.05 -17.07 15.83
C LYS A 321 3.26 -18.45 16.45
N VAL A 322 3.00 -18.51 17.76
CA VAL A 322 2.93 -19.73 18.56
C VAL A 322 1.48 -20.02 18.91
N GLY A 323 1.07 -21.29 18.91
CA GLY A 323 -0.30 -21.68 19.24
C GLY A 323 -1.33 -21.28 18.18
N THR A 324 -2.59 -21.17 18.61
CA THR A 324 -3.75 -20.89 17.74
C THR A 324 -4.35 -19.50 17.95
N GLY A 325 -3.78 -18.69 18.86
CA GLY A 325 -4.24 -17.32 19.15
C GLY A 325 -3.98 -16.34 18.00
N ASN A 326 -4.27 -15.06 18.25
CA ASN A 326 -4.12 -13.97 17.29
C ASN A 326 -2.67 -13.42 17.16
N GLY A 327 -1.68 -14.11 17.74
CA GLY A 327 -0.27 -13.69 17.68
C GLY A 327 0.12 -12.54 18.62
N GLY A 328 -0.79 -12.05 19.47
CA GLY A 328 -0.51 -11.01 20.47
C GLY A 328 0.06 -11.50 21.80
N ASP A 329 0.11 -12.81 22.01
CA ASP A 329 0.69 -13.40 23.21
C ASP A 329 2.22 -13.28 23.23
N GLU A 330 2.82 -13.30 24.43
CA GLU A 330 4.25 -13.09 24.60
C GLU A 330 5.12 -14.13 23.86
N ALA A 331 4.67 -15.38 23.76
CA ALA A 331 5.41 -16.40 23.04
C ALA A 331 5.47 -16.09 21.54
N SER A 332 4.37 -15.63 20.95
CA SER A 332 4.30 -15.21 19.55
C SER A 332 5.12 -13.94 19.27
N LYS A 333 5.07 -12.95 20.18
CA LYS A 333 5.92 -11.75 20.09
C LYS A 333 7.40 -12.13 20.18
N ASN A 334 7.78 -13.02 21.10
CA ASN A 334 9.16 -13.48 21.26
C ASN A 334 9.67 -14.24 20.03
N LEU A 335 8.83 -15.02 19.36
CA LEU A 335 9.18 -15.64 18.07
C LEU A 335 9.54 -14.58 17.03
N ARG A 336 8.70 -13.55 16.86
CA ARG A 336 8.97 -12.48 15.89
C ARG A 336 10.16 -11.63 16.31
N LYS A 337 10.31 -11.29 17.60
CA LYS A 337 11.48 -10.59 18.15
C LYS A 337 12.78 -11.34 17.88
N ALA A 338 12.78 -12.68 18.00
CA ALA A 338 13.95 -13.49 17.69
C ALA A 338 14.41 -13.31 16.24
N ILE A 339 13.49 -13.41 15.28
CA ILE A 339 13.79 -13.24 13.85
C ILE A 339 14.15 -11.77 13.57
N ALA A 340 13.37 -10.82 14.11
CA ALA A 340 13.58 -9.38 13.92
C ALA A 340 14.94 -8.92 14.45
N THR A 341 15.42 -9.44 15.57
CA THR A 341 16.73 -9.10 16.15
C THR A 341 17.88 -9.49 15.21
N VAL A 342 17.79 -10.67 14.56
CA VAL A 342 18.80 -11.09 13.58
C VAL A 342 18.68 -10.28 12.29
N ILE A 343 17.49 -9.92 11.84
CA ILE A 343 17.33 -9.03 10.68
C ILE A 343 17.87 -7.63 11.00
N ALA A 344 17.51 -7.08 12.16
CA ALA A 344 17.84 -5.71 12.54
C ALA A 344 19.35 -5.45 12.66
N VAL A 345 20.16 -6.42 13.05
CA VAL A 345 21.61 -6.25 13.15
C VAL A 345 22.30 -6.07 11.81
N TYR A 346 21.64 -6.47 10.70
CA TYR A 346 22.15 -6.30 9.34
C TYR A 346 21.58 -5.08 8.61
N ARG A 347 20.85 -4.18 9.27
CA ARG A 347 20.25 -3.01 8.62
C ARG A 347 21.28 -2.08 7.98
N ASP A 348 22.45 -1.94 8.58
CA ASP A 348 23.57 -1.18 8.00
C ASP A 348 23.99 -1.75 6.64
N VAL A 349 23.90 -3.08 6.44
CA VAL A 349 24.21 -3.72 5.16
C VAL A 349 23.27 -3.25 4.05
N ALA A 350 21.98 -3.07 4.35
CA ALA A 350 21.02 -2.55 3.37
C ALA A 350 21.37 -1.11 2.95
N VAL A 351 21.71 -0.26 3.91
CA VAL A 351 22.11 1.13 3.65
C VAL A 351 23.42 1.17 2.89
N ASP A 352 24.48 0.56 3.42
CA ASP A 352 25.84 0.67 2.87
C ASP A 352 25.96 0.03 1.49
N SER A 353 25.27 -1.11 1.25
CA SER A 353 25.39 -1.83 -0.01
C SER A 353 24.58 -1.21 -1.16
N TYR A 354 23.49 -0.52 -0.87
CA TYR A 354 22.58 0.00 -1.90
C TYR A 354 22.60 1.53 -1.99
N TYR A 355 22.45 2.24 -0.87
CA TYR A 355 22.32 3.70 -0.84
C TYR A 355 23.61 4.43 -0.49
N GLY A 356 24.53 3.82 0.27
CA GLY A 356 25.67 4.52 0.82
C GLY A 356 25.25 5.68 1.74
N GLU A 357 25.83 6.86 1.53
CA GLU A 357 25.58 8.07 2.32
C GLU A 357 24.17 8.69 2.13
N PHE A 358 23.35 8.14 1.21
CA PHE A 358 22.05 8.70 0.84
C PHE A 358 20.86 8.05 1.58
N ALA A 359 21.13 7.22 2.56
CA ALA A 359 20.12 6.68 3.47
C ALA A 359 20.69 6.50 4.87
N ASN A 360 19.78 6.39 5.85
CA ASN A 360 20.10 6.13 7.25
C ASN A 360 19.22 5.01 7.79
N VAL A 361 19.74 4.22 8.74
CA VAL A 361 18.93 3.26 9.50
C VAL A 361 17.98 4.02 10.42
N ILE A 362 16.72 3.59 10.44
CA ILE A 362 15.68 4.11 11.33
C ILE A 362 15.30 3.08 12.40
N ASN A 363 14.77 3.53 13.52
CA ASN A 363 14.45 2.69 14.68
C ASN A 363 12.96 2.65 15.03
N TYR A 364 12.14 3.41 14.32
CA TYR A 364 10.70 3.41 14.48
C TYR A 364 10.03 3.31 13.12
N PRO A 365 8.87 2.62 13.00
CA PRO A 365 8.12 2.51 11.76
C PRO A 365 7.36 3.81 11.44
N ILE A 366 8.12 4.86 11.16
CA ILE A 366 7.64 6.19 10.78
C ILE A 366 8.72 6.90 9.97
N SER A 367 8.33 7.71 8.99
CA SER A 367 9.29 8.52 8.23
C SER A 367 10.00 9.53 9.14
N ASP A 368 11.31 9.64 9.03
CA ASP A 368 12.11 10.65 9.75
C ASP A 368 11.76 12.10 9.38
N THR A 369 11.06 12.31 8.26
CA THR A 369 10.53 13.63 7.90
C THR A 369 9.33 14.04 8.74
N SER A 370 8.69 13.09 9.42
CA SER A 370 7.52 13.36 10.26
C SER A 370 7.90 14.17 11.51
N TRP A 371 7.06 15.13 11.84
CA TRP A 371 7.17 15.87 13.10
C TRP A 371 6.99 14.98 14.35
N ALA A 372 6.30 13.85 14.21
CA ALA A 372 6.06 12.90 15.30
C ALA A 372 7.16 11.84 15.43
N ALA A 373 8.11 11.76 14.48
CA ALA A 373 9.18 10.77 14.54
C ALA A 373 10.02 10.96 15.82
N PRO A 374 10.20 9.89 16.64
CA PRO A 374 11.08 9.92 17.78
C PRO A 374 12.52 10.24 17.38
N ARG A 375 13.19 11.10 18.12
CA ARG A 375 14.57 11.51 17.90
C ARG A 375 15.49 10.89 18.93
N VAL A 376 16.76 10.68 18.59
CA VAL A 376 17.77 10.13 19.50
C VAL A 376 17.88 10.93 20.80
N THR A 377 17.55 12.22 20.76
CA THR A 377 17.54 13.13 21.91
C THR A 377 16.26 13.09 22.75
N ASP A 378 15.22 12.42 22.25
CA ASP A 378 13.94 12.35 22.96
C ASP A 378 14.03 11.35 24.12
N GLU A 379 13.42 11.68 25.27
CA GLU A 379 13.34 10.79 26.42
C GLU A 379 12.64 9.47 26.03
N GLY A 380 13.21 8.35 26.43
CA GLY A 380 12.67 7.03 26.12
C GLY A 380 12.89 6.58 24.67
N TYR A 381 13.76 7.25 23.89
CA TYR A 381 14.20 6.74 22.60
C TYR A 381 14.88 5.37 22.74
N LYS A 382 14.53 4.44 21.88
CA LYS A 382 15.11 3.09 21.86
C LYS A 382 15.59 2.75 20.45
N VAL A 383 16.72 2.04 20.39
CA VAL A 383 17.13 1.37 19.15
C VAL A 383 16.28 0.11 18.99
N ALA A 384 15.64 -0.07 17.85
CA ALA A 384 14.77 -1.21 17.64
C ALA A 384 15.57 -2.53 17.67
N PHE A 385 15.02 -3.53 18.38
CA PHE A 385 15.57 -4.90 18.48
C PHE A 385 17.02 -4.94 18.98
N SER A 386 17.37 -4.07 19.93
CA SER A 386 18.71 -3.97 20.52
C SER A 386 18.82 -4.52 21.95
N VAL A 387 17.73 -5.08 22.48
CA VAL A 387 17.71 -5.69 23.82
C VAL A 387 17.45 -7.19 23.72
N ASP A 388 17.93 -7.95 24.71
CA ASP A 388 17.64 -9.37 24.85
C ASP A 388 16.26 -9.60 25.52
N VAL A 389 15.90 -10.86 25.74
CA VAL A 389 14.61 -11.24 26.32
C VAL A 389 14.43 -10.77 27.78
N ASP A 390 15.51 -10.52 28.47
CA ASP A 390 15.54 -9.99 29.86
C ASP A 390 15.59 -8.46 29.90
N GLY A 391 15.64 -7.79 28.72
CA GLY A 391 15.69 -6.35 28.58
C GLY A 391 17.10 -5.74 28.72
N ASN A 392 18.16 -6.54 28.66
CA ASN A 392 19.53 -6.03 28.66
C ASN A 392 19.97 -5.64 27.25
N ASP A 393 20.82 -4.62 27.13
CA ASP A 393 21.40 -4.21 25.86
C ASP A 393 22.24 -5.36 25.25
N ILE A 394 21.93 -5.70 23.99
CA ILE A 394 22.68 -6.71 23.22
C ILE A 394 24.04 -6.15 22.78
N TYR A 395 24.09 -4.86 22.48
CA TYR A 395 25.25 -4.21 21.89
C TYR A 395 25.87 -3.23 22.88
N THR A 396 27.21 -3.18 22.88
CA THR A 396 27.99 -2.22 23.65
C THR A 396 28.89 -1.40 22.74
N ASP A 397 29.30 -0.22 23.20
CA ASP A 397 30.18 0.65 22.45
C ASP A 397 31.50 -0.08 22.06
N GLY A 398 31.90 0.09 20.81
CA GLY A 398 33.14 -0.48 20.28
C GLY A 398 33.08 -1.95 19.85
N MET A 399 31.92 -2.60 19.89
CA MET A 399 31.76 -3.94 19.31
C MET A 399 32.07 -3.93 17.80
N SER A 400 32.82 -4.94 17.34
CA SER A 400 32.98 -5.22 15.91
C SER A 400 31.65 -5.67 15.29
N ALA A 401 31.54 -5.61 13.96
CA ALA A 401 30.35 -6.13 13.25
C ALA A 401 30.14 -7.62 13.53
N GLU A 402 31.22 -8.43 13.51
CA GLU A 402 31.17 -9.86 13.81
C GLU A 402 30.68 -10.15 15.22
N ASP A 403 31.12 -9.35 16.21
CA ASP A 403 30.68 -9.49 17.60
C ASP A 403 29.20 -9.14 17.74
N LYS A 404 28.73 -8.08 17.04
CA LYS A 404 27.31 -7.71 17.01
C LYS A 404 26.45 -8.81 16.38
N TYR A 405 26.88 -9.40 15.27
CA TYR A 405 26.17 -10.52 14.62
C TYR A 405 26.10 -11.77 15.54
N ALA A 406 27.19 -12.05 16.27
CA ALA A 406 27.22 -13.16 17.22
C ALA A 406 26.28 -12.87 18.42
N ALA A 407 26.30 -11.66 18.96
CA ALA A 407 25.45 -11.24 20.08
C ALA A 407 23.95 -11.26 19.68
N ALA A 408 23.60 -10.80 18.49
CA ALA A 408 22.23 -10.86 17.96
C ALA A 408 21.71 -12.30 17.86
N LYS A 409 22.52 -13.23 17.36
CA LYS A 409 22.14 -14.66 17.31
C LYS A 409 21.94 -15.26 18.70
N GLN A 410 22.78 -14.89 19.66
CA GLN A 410 22.64 -15.36 21.05
C GLN A 410 21.37 -14.81 21.70
N ALA A 411 21.06 -13.53 21.50
CA ALA A 411 19.82 -12.92 21.98
C ALA A 411 18.59 -13.56 21.31
N ALA A 412 18.66 -13.82 20.01
CA ALA A 412 17.60 -14.51 19.28
C ALA A 412 17.32 -15.91 19.84
N LEU A 413 18.34 -16.69 20.23
CA LEU A 413 18.15 -17.99 20.88
C LEU A 413 17.38 -17.84 22.20
N GLY A 414 17.68 -16.83 23.02
CA GLY A 414 16.93 -16.52 24.24
C GLY A 414 15.45 -16.22 23.96
N TYR A 415 15.18 -15.42 22.95
CA TYR A 415 13.80 -15.16 22.50
C TYR A 415 13.09 -16.41 21.98
N PHE A 416 13.78 -17.28 21.22
CA PHE A 416 13.20 -18.54 20.75
C PHE A 416 12.89 -19.49 21.93
N GLU A 417 13.77 -19.57 22.94
CA GLU A 417 13.49 -20.36 24.16
C GLU A 417 12.26 -19.81 24.89
N ALA A 418 12.15 -18.49 25.05
CA ALA A 418 10.98 -17.84 25.65
C ALA A 418 9.70 -18.03 24.81
N ALA A 419 9.82 -18.20 23.50
CA ALA A 419 8.73 -18.57 22.60
C ALA A 419 8.36 -20.07 22.67
N GLY A 420 9.08 -20.88 23.42
CA GLY A 420 8.82 -22.31 23.62
C GLY A 420 9.54 -23.22 22.63
N TYR A 421 10.52 -22.73 21.87
CA TYR A 421 11.37 -23.59 21.04
C TYR A 421 12.34 -24.39 21.90
N THR A 422 12.67 -25.60 21.44
CA THR A 422 13.71 -26.40 22.06
C THR A 422 15.07 -26.04 21.47
N VAL A 423 15.99 -25.60 22.33
CA VAL A 423 17.37 -25.29 21.96
C VAL A 423 18.30 -26.39 22.50
N THR A 424 19.15 -26.94 21.63
CA THR A 424 20.17 -27.94 22.00
C THR A 424 21.48 -27.56 21.33
N ASP A 425 22.55 -27.46 22.09
CA ASP A 425 23.89 -27.10 21.61
C ASP A 425 23.90 -25.81 20.76
N GLY A 426 23.12 -24.77 21.20
CA GLY A 426 23.02 -23.48 20.51
C GLY A 426 22.21 -23.51 19.21
N LYS A 427 21.37 -24.51 19.00
CA LYS A 427 20.51 -24.64 17.82
C LYS A 427 19.09 -25.03 18.19
N LEU A 428 18.14 -24.53 17.40
CA LEU A 428 16.75 -24.92 17.45
C LEU A 428 16.61 -26.36 16.91
N THR A 429 15.96 -27.22 17.69
CA THR A 429 15.73 -28.61 17.33
C THR A 429 14.26 -29.00 17.24
N ALA A 430 13.37 -28.17 17.83
CA ALA A 430 11.92 -28.32 17.71
C ALA A 430 11.22 -27.00 17.89
N ALA A 431 10.14 -26.78 17.14
CA ALA A 431 9.23 -25.69 17.29
C ALA A 431 8.06 -26.06 18.22
N PRO A 432 7.50 -25.09 19.00
CA PRO A 432 6.27 -25.33 19.75
C PRO A 432 5.07 -25.46 18.80
N ALA A 433 3.94 -25.92 19.32
CA ALA A 433 2.71 -26.07 18.55
C ALA A 433 2.31 -24.73 17.89
N GLY A 434 1.91 -24.77 16.63
CA GLY A 434 1.51 -23.59 15.85
C GLY A 434 2.68 -22.76 15.26
N ALA A 435 3.93 -23.04 15.68
CA ALA A 435 5.11 -22.42 15.12
C ALA A 435 5.90 -23.38 14.21
N LYS A 436 6.85 -22.85 13.44
CA LYS A 436 7.64 -23.58 12.45
C LYS A 436 9.14 -23.36 12.70
N LEU A 437 9.99 -24.22 12.14
CA LEU A 437 11.43 -24.00 12.01
C LEU A 437 11.81 -23.37 10.66
N GLU A 438 10.81 -23.02 9.86
CA GLU A 438 10.96 -22.44 8.54
C GLU A 438 9.88 -21.38 8.31
N TYR A 439 10.28 -20.23 7.83
CA TYR A 439 9.39 -19.13 7.41
C TYR A 439 9.89 -18.54 6.10
N GLU A 440 8.99 -17.93 5.34
CA GLU A 440 9.31 -17.27 4.08
C GLU A 440 9.32 -15.75 4.24
N VAL A 441 10.27 -15.09 3.57
CA VAL A 441 10.25 -13.63 3.34
C VAL A 441 10.24 -13.37 1.85
N GLN A 442 9.24 -12.65 1.37
CA GLN A 442 9.09 -12.25 -0.03
C GLN A 442 9.68 -10.87 -0.25
N ILE A 443 10.49 -10.71 -1.30
CA ILE A 443 11.16 -9.46 -1.66
C ILE A 443 10.87 -9.15 -3.12
N PRO A 444 10.34 -7.95 -3.46
CA PRO A 444 10.15 -7.55 -4.85
C PRO A 444 11.47 -7.00 -5.43
N ALA A 445 12.40 -7.90 -5.73
CA ALA A 445 13.74 -7.59 -6.21
C ALA A 445 13.95 -7.99 -7.69
N ASP A 446 12.87 -8.03 -8.46
CA ASP A 446 12.79 -8.31 -9.90
C ASP A 446 13.43 -9.65 -10.33
N GLY A 447 13.53 -10.63 -9.40
CA GLY A 447 14.21 -11.90 -9.62
C GLY A 447 15.73 -11.76 -9.82
N SER A 448 16.28 -10.58 -9.55
CA SER A 448 17.69 -10.23 -9.77
C SER A 448 18.43 -9.79 -8.50
N GLY A 449 17.71 -9.69 -7.38
CA GLY A 449 18.25 -9.16 -6.11
C GLY A 449 18.36 -7.63 -6.10
N ASP A 450 17.74 -6.92 -7.03
CA ASP A 450 17.81 -5.45 -7.11
C ASP A 450 16.77 -4.81 -6.15
N HIS A 451 17.04 -4.95 -4.88
CA HIS A 451 16.25 -4.33 -3.81
C HIS A 451 17.15 -3.99 -2.61
N PRO A 452 16.97 -2.82 -1.96
CA PRO A 452 17.82 -2.40 -0.84
C PRO A 452 17.93 -3.44 0.29
N SER A 453 16.82 -4.11 0.61
CA SER A 453 16.78 -5.10 1.70
C SER A 453 17.28 -6.48 1.31
N PHE A 454 17.57 -6.77 0.02
CA PHE A 454 17.90 -8.12 -0.43
C PHE A 454 19.17 -8.69 0.23
N MET A 455 20.25 -7.90 0.26
CA MET A 455 21.50 -8.34 0.89
C MET A 455 21.34 -8.50 2.39
N MET A 456 20.66 -7.57 3.06
CA MET A 456 20.36 -7.64 4.50
C MET A 456 19.63 -8.93 4.85
N ILE A 457 18.55 -9.24 4.15
CA ILE A 457 17.74 -10.45 4.40
C ILE A 457 18.53 -11.71 4.06
N SER A 458 19.34 -11.69 3.00
CA SER A 458 20.20 -12.82 2.63
C SER A 458 21.23 -13.14 3.71
N GLU A 459 21.85 -12.12 4.33
CA GLU A 459 22.78 -12.32 5.45
C GLU A 459 22.04 -12.77 6.73
N ALA A 460 20.88 -12.20 7.02
CA ALA A 460 20.04 -12.63 8.13
C ALA A 460 19.58 -14.09 7.98
N SER A 461 19.19 -14.52 6.77
CA SER A 461 18.83 -15.91 6.47
C SER A 461 20.00 -16.87 6.75
N LYS A 462 21.20 -16.54 6.27
CA LYS A 462 22.40 -17.34 6.56
C LYS A 462 22.69 -17.42 8.06
N ALA A 463 22.56 -16.30 8.78
CA ALA A 463 22.78 -16.25 10.21
C ALA A 463 21.75 -17.10 10.99
N LEU A 464 20.46 -16.99 10.66
CA LEU A 464 19.38 -17.79 11.25
C LEU A 464 19.55 -19.28 10.99
N ALA A 465 19.98 -19.68 9.79
CA ALA A 465 20.27 -21.07 9.46
C ALA A 465 21.36 -21.68 10.36
N THR A 466 22.36 -20.89 10.81
CA THR A 466 23.40 -21.37 11.74
C THR A 466 22.86 -21.79 13.08
N ILE A 467 21.73 -21.21 13.50
CA ILE A 467 21.06 -21.51 14.79
C ILE A 467 19.81 -22.39 14.60
N GLY A 468 19.56 -22.93 13.39
CA GLY A 468 18.50 -23.91 13.14
C GLY A 468 17.14 -23.32 12.75
N MET A 469 17.05 -22.02 12.45
CA MET A 469 15.88 -21.37 11.84
C MET A 469 16.14 -21.18 10.35
N ASN A 470 15.28 -21.76 9.50
CA ASN A 470 15.36 -21.56 8.06
C ASN A 470 14.48 -20.37 7.64
N LEU A 471 15.11 -19.34 7.08
CA LEU A 471 14.40 -18.21 6.48
C LEU A 471 14.56 -18.31 4.95
N ILE A 472 13.49 -18.72 4.27
CA ILE A 472 13.45 -18.81 2.81
C ILE A 472 13.33 -17.37 2.28
N VAL A 473 14.24 -16.99 1.37
CA VAL A 473 14.22 -15.69 0.70
C VAL A 473 13.68 -15.88 -0.70
N THR A 474 12.48 -15.39 -0.97
CA THR A 474 11.83 -15.48 -2.27
C THR A 474 11.90 -14.13 -2.97
N ASP A 475 12.70 -14.07 -4.04
CA ASP A 475 12.84 -12.88 -4.88
C ASP A 475 11.76 -12.92 -5.98
N LEU A 476 10.83 -12.00 -5.92
CA LEU A 476 9.70 -11.91 -6.84
C LEU A 476 10.07 -11.10 -8.09
N SER A 477 9.86 -11.69 -9.27
CA SER A 477 10.01 -10.99 -10.55
C SER A 477 8.86 -10.05 -10.87
N ASP A 478 7.72 -10.22 -10.21
CA ASP A 478 6.52 -9.36 -10.30
C ASP A 478 6.06 -9.00 -8.88
N SER A 479 6.06 -7.70 -8.59
CA SER A 479 5.65 -7.18 -7.28
C SER A 479 4.14 -7.19 -7.06
N SER A 480 3.31 -7.34 -8.10
CA SER A 480 1.85 -7.38 -7.94
C SER A 480 1.40 -8.58 -7.10
N GLY A 481 1.98 -9.76 -7.33
CA GLY A 481 1.68 -10.96 -6.56
C GLY A 481 2.03 -10.86 -5.07
N LEU A 482 2.97 -9.98 -4.68
CA LEU A 482 3.25 -9.71 -3.28
C LEU A 482 2.05 -9.08 -2.57
N TRP A 483 1.46 -8.05 -3.20
CA TRP A 483 0.34 -7.31 -2.60
C TRP A 483 -0.91 -8.16 -2.52
N ASP A 484 -1.19 -8.97 -3.56
CA ASP A 484 -2.29 -9.93 -3.56
C ASP A 484 -2.14 -10.95 -2.43
N GLY A 485 -0.93 -11.48 -2.22
CA GLY A 485 -0.63 -12.41 -1.13
C GLY A 485 -0.73 -11.77 0.27
N ILE A 486 -0.34 -10.49 0.41
CA ILE A 486 -0.47 -9.73 1.65
C ILE A 486 -1.95 -9.47 1.95
N ASP A 487 -2.73 -9.02 0.97
CA ASP A 487 -4.15 -8.73 1.13
C ASP A 487 -4.95 -10.01 1.45
N ALA A 488 -4.56 -11.14 0.87
CA ALA A 488 -5.07 -12.47 1.21
C ALA A 488 -4.52 -13.03 2.54
N ARG A 489 -3.63 -12.31 3.24
CA ARG A 489 -2.97 -12.74 4.51
C ARG A 489 -2.20 -14.05 4.39
N GLN A 490 -1.68 -14.36 3.21
CA GLN A 490 -0.98 -15.62 2.92
C GLN A 490 0.55 -15.52 3.01
N VAL A 491 1.10 -14.32 3.12
CA VAL A 491 2.55 -14.08 3.22
C VAL A 491 2.98 -14.10 4.68
N ASP A 492 4.07 -14.81 5.02
CA ASP A 492 4.63 -14.85 6.38
C ASP A 492 5.34 -13.52 6.71
N MET A 493 6.27 -13.11 5.83
CA MET A 493 7.04 -11.86 5.94
C MET A 493 7.33 -11.27 4.56
N TRP A 494 7.53 -9.96 4.49
CA TRP A 494 7.82 -9.26 3.24
C TRP A 494 8.71 -8.04 3.44
N CYS A 495 9.41 -7.64 2.39
CA CYS A 495 10.13 -6.37 2.31
C CYS A 495 9.35 -5.39 1.44
N ALA A 496 9.18 -4.17 1.93
CA ALA A 496 8.51 -3.10 1.18
C ALA A 496 8.95 -1.71 1.67
N ALA A 497 8.39 -0.67 1.07
CA ALA A 497 8.54 0.70 1.52
C ALA A 497 7.18 1.40 1.56
N TRP A 498 6.94 2.20 2.60
CA TRP A 498 5.79 3.07 2.69
C TRP A 498 6.02 4.39 1.96
N SER A 499 4.97 4.91 1.33
CA SER A 499 4.82 6.33 1.05
C SER A 499 3.98 6.92 2.18
N ALA A 500 4.60 7.74 3.04
CA ALA A 500 3.92 8.33 4.17
C ALA A 500 3.09 9.55 3.77
N THR A 501 2.13 9.92 4.62
CA THR A 501 1.34 11.14 4.52
C THR A 501 1.93 12.26 5.39
N VAL A 502 1.50 13.51 5.17
CA VAL A 502 1.93 14.67 5.97
C VAL A 502 1.56 14.51 7.44
N ASP A 503 0.33 14.07 7.72
CA ASP A 503 -0.07 13.72 9.07
C ASP A 503 0.35 12.28 9.38
N PRO A 504 1.00 12.01 10.54
CA PRO A 504 1.48 10.69 10.92
C PRO A 504 0.37 9.78 11.49
N ASP A 505 -0.86 9.94 11.02
CA ASP A 505 -2.01 9.14 11.46
C ASP A 505 -1.76 7.64 11.23
N MET A 506 -1.85 6.87 12.29
CA MET A 506 -1.60 5.43 12.27
C MET A 506 -2.87 4.59 12.03
N TYR A 507 -4.04 5.22 11.89
CA TYR A 507 -5.34 4.54 11.81
C TYR A 507 -5.41 3.56 10.62
N GLN A 508 -5.04 4.01 9.43
CA GLN A 508 -5.16 3.20 8.22
C GLN A 508 -4.31 1.92 8.27
N ILE A 509 -3.17 1.96 8.96
CA ILE A 509 -2.17 0.89 8.93
C ILE A 509 -2.31 -0.06 10.10
N TYR A 510 -2.59 0.45 11.32
CA TYR A 510 -2.50 -0.34 12.54
C TYR A 510 -3.78 -0.44 13.35
N TYR A 511 -4.81 0.37 13.07
CA TYR A 511 -6.07 0.27 13.81
C TYR A 511 -6.77 -1.04 13.49
N SER A 512 -7.00 -1.88 14.48
CA SER A 512 -7.51 -3.23 14.32
C SER A 512 -9.00 -3.38 14.64
N ASP A 513 -9.59 -2.42 15.39
CA ASP A 513 -10.96 -2.48 15.90
C ASP A 513 -11.26 -3.79 16.65
N VAL A 514 -10.31 -4.20 17.48
CA VAL A 514 -10.32 -5.50 18.16
C VAL A 514 -11.56 -5.73 19.01
N ALA A 515 -12.18 -4.65 19.50
CA ALA A 515 -13.38 -4.75 20.32
C ALA A 515 -14.64 -5.19 19.53
N ASP A 516 -14.72 -4.83 18.25
CA ASP A 516 -15.90 -5.09 17.41
C ASP A 516 -15.87 -6.44 16.69
N HIS A 517 -14.69 -7.02 16.50
CA HIS A 517 -14.56 -8.29 15.78
C HIS A 517 -13.88 -9.42 16.58
N ASN A 518 -14.02 -9.39 17.92
CA ASN A 518 -13.56 -10.44 18.84
C ASN A 518 -12.07 -10.80 18.72
N GLY A 519 -11.22 -9.82 18.39
CA GLY A 519 -9.79 -10.02 18.27
C GLY A 519 -9.35 -10.67 16.96
N ASP A 520 -10.19 -10.73 15.92
CA ASP A 520 -9.78 -11.11 14.57
C ASP A 520 -9.31 -9.87 13.80
N PRO A 521 -7.99 -9.63 13.72
CA PRO A 521 -7.44 -8.47 13.04
C PRO A 521 -7.74 -8.56 11.54
N GLY A 522 -8.13 -7.47 10.96
CA GLY A 522 -8.40 -7.37 9.53
C GLY A 522 -9.84 -7.64 9.11
N VAL A 523 -10.75 -7.86 10.06
CA VAL A 523 -12.21 -7.91 9.83
C VAL A 523 -12.89 -6.67 10.42
N GLY A 524 -12.10 -5.75 10.99
CA GLY A 524 -12.59 -4.58 11.71
C GLY A 524 -13.52 -3.69 10.89
N LYS A 525 -14.49 -3.13 11.58
CA LYS A 525 -15.39 -2.11 11.03
C LYS A 525 -14.76 -0.74 11.23
N ASN A 526 -14.97 0.14 10.26
CA ASN A 526 -14.75 1.56 10.49
C ASN A 526 -15.65 2.00 11.66
N PRO A 527 -15.12 2.66 12.72
CA PRO A 527 -15.93 3.15 13.84
C PRO A 527 -17.05 4.11 13.41
N TYR A 528 -17.00 4.61 12.19
CA TYR A 528 -18.00 5.48 11.59
C TYR A 528 -19.00 4.73 10.67
N GLY A 529 -19.14 3.41 10.81
CA GLY A 529 -20.24 2.65 10.23
C GLY A 529 -19.97 2.01 8.87
N GLY A 530 -18.93 1.26 8.72
CA GLY A 530 -18.69 0.45 7.51
C GLY A 530 -17.58 -0.56 7.75
N PRO A 531 -17.38 -1.53 6.88
CA PRO A 531 -16.20 -2.37 6.95
C PRO A 531 -14.95 -1.48 6.90
N ALA A 532 -13.94 -1.79 7.70
CA ALA A 532 -12.67 -1.09 7.67
C ALA A 532 -12.19 -1.05 6.21
N GLN A 533 -12.20 0.15 5.64
CA GLN A 533 -11.88 0.34 4.23
C GLN A 533 -10.38 0.29 4.05
N GLY A 534 -9.93 -0.52 3.15
CA GLY A 534 -8.54 -0.57 2.73
C GLY A 534 -7.70 -1.46 3.62
N GLY A 535 -7.27 -2.53 3.05
CA GLY A 535 -6.59 -3.65 3.64
C GLY A 535 -5.27 -3.39 4.38
N SER A 536 -4.81 -2.16 4.58
CA SER A 536 -3.49 -1.93 5.19
C SER A 536 -3.40 -2.42 6.63
N ASN A 537 -4.43 -2.23 7.44
CA ASN A 537 -4.48 -2.77 8.81
C ASN A 537 -4.56 -4.30 8.84
N LYS A 538 -4.96 -4.93 7.75
CA LYS A 538 -5.01 -6.38 7.61
C LYS A 538 -3.63 -7.02 7.44
N MET A 539 -2.64 -6.30 6.86
CA MET A 539 -1.39 -6.93 6.44
C MET A 539 -0.56 -7.44 7.61
N TYR A 540 -0.48 -6.70 8.70
CA TYR A 540 0.27 -7.14 9.88
C TYR A 540 -0.51 -8.08 10.79
N CYS A 541 -1.83 -8.11 10.69
CA CYS A 541 -2.73 -8.83 11.59
C CYS A 541 -2.47 -8.51 13.07
N ILE A 542 -2.12 -7.26 13.39
CA ILE A 542 -2.00 -6.76 14.75
C ILE A 542 -3.40 -6.57 15.34
N ALA A 543 -3.59 -6.99 16.60
CA ALA A 543 -4.85 -6.82 17.32
C ALA A 543 -4.55 -6.42 18.77
N ASP A 544 -4.54 -5.11 19.03
CA ASP A 544 -4.13 -4.55 20.32
C ASP A 544 -5.07 -3.40 20.71
N ALA A 545 -5.82 -3.59 21.80
CA ALA A 545 -6.83 -2.63 22.27
C ALA A 545 -6.21 -1.33 22.78
N ASP A 546 -4.99 -1.38 23.34
CA ASP A 546 -4.31 -0.19 23.82
C ASP A 546 -3.81 0.64 22.62
N LEU A 547 -3.27 -0.01 21.61
CA LEU A 547 -2.88 0.62 20.35
C LEU A 547 -4.10 1.29 19.68
N ASP A 548 -5.21 0.58 19.55
CA ASP A 548 -6.45 1.10 18.98
C ASP A 548 -6.93 2.35 19.73
N SER A 549 -6.98 2.28 21.07
CA SER A 549 -7.38 3.40 21.91
C SER A 549 -6.46 4.62 21.76
N MET A 550 -5.13 4.41 21.70
CA MET A 550 -4.15 5.50 21.55
C MET A 550 -4.24 6.14 20.16
N ILE A 551 -4.44 5.37 19.11
CA ILE A 551 -4.63 5.88 17.74
C ILE A 551 -5.85 6.81 17.70
N LEU A 552 -7.00 6.39 18.23
CA LEU A 552 -8.21 7.21 18.28
C LEU A 552 -7.97 8.49 19.11
N THR A 553 -7.37 8.36 20.29
CA THR A 553 -7.07 9.50 21.19
C THR A 553 -6.14 10.50 20.51
N ALA A 554 -5.14 10.06 19.73
CA ALA A 554 -4.27 10.95 18.98
C ALA A 554 -5.02 11.76 17.91
N ARG A 555 -6.08 11.19 17.30
CA ARG A 555 -6.92 11.87 16.31
C ARG A 555 -7.84 12.93 16.93
N GLU A 556 -8.17 12.79 18.20
CA GLU A 556 -9.06 13.68 18.94
C GLU A 556 -8.37 14.91 19.56
N SER A 557 -7.09 15.14 19.27
CA SER A 557 -6.33 16.27 19.81
C SER A 557 -5.68 17.11 18.73
N LEU A 558 -5.76 18.44 18.87
CA LEU A 558 -5.01 19.40 18.04
C LEU A 558 -3.66 19.78 18.64
N ASP A 559 -3.36 19.34 19.88
CA ASP A 559 -2.06 19.57 20.51
C ASP A 559 -1.02 18.61 19.90
N GLN A 560 -0.12 19.18 19.10
CA GLN A 560 0.91 18.43 18.39
C GLN A 560 1.88 17.71 19.36
N SER A 561 2.20 18.31 20.49
CA SER A 561 3.09 17.70 21.51
C SER A 561 2.43 16.49 22.16
N TYR A 562 1.14 16.61 22.49
CA TYR A 562 0.35 15.51 23.01
C TYR A 562 0.24 14.37 21.97
N ARG A 563 -0.08 14.68 20.72
CA ARG A 563 -0.14 13.70 19.64
C ARG A 563 1.21 13.00 19.42
N LYS A 564 2.33 13.74 19.47
CA LYS A 564 3.69 13.16 19.38
C LYS A 564 3.92 12.11 20.47
N THR A 565 3.47 12.39 21.70
CA THR A 565 3.57 11.45 22.84
C THR A 565 2.73 10.20 22.60
N MET A 566 1.50 10.36 22.09
CA MET A 566 0.62 9.23 21.78
C MET A 566 1.20 8.37 20.65
N TYR A 567 1.66 9.00 19.56
CA TYR A 567 2.29 8.25 18.45
C TYR A 567 3.56 7.52 18.89
N LYS A 568 4.37 8.12 19.77
CA LYS A 568 5.53 7.42 20.35
C LYS A 568 5.10 6.15 21.08
N ALA A 569 4.04 6.20 21.88
CA ALA A 569 3.50 5.03 22.58
C ALA A 569 2.95 3.99 21.59
N CYS A 570 2.22 4.42 20.56
CA CYS A 570 1.77 3.52 19.49
C CYS A 570 2.94 2.82 18.79
N LEU A 571 3.99 3.57 18.44
CA LEU A 571 5.18 3.03 17.79
C LEU A 571 5.92 2.01 18.68
N ASP A 572 5.97 2.26 20.00
CA ASP A 572 6.54 1.30 20.96
C ASP A 572 5.76 -0.02 20.98
N ILE A 573 4.43 0.04 20.89
CA ILE A 573 3.58 -1.17 20.81
C ILE A 573 3.85 -1.92 19.50
N VAL A 574 3.91 -1.23 18.35
CA VAL A 574 4.19 -1.87 17.05
C VAL A 574 5.55 -2.57 17.06
N VAL A 575 6.59 -1.93 17.63
CA VAL A 575 7.92 -2.54 17.78
C VAL A 575 7.90 -3.70 18.78
N ASP A 576 7.11 -3.61 19.86
CA ASP A 576 6.97 -4.71 20.84
C ASP A 576 6.27 -5.93 20.23
N TRP A 577 5.25 -5.71 19.41
CA TRP A 577 4.62 -6.79 18.64
C TRP A 577 5.56 -7.42 17.61
N ALA A 578 6.62 -6.72 17.24
CA ALA A 578 7.58 -7.09 16.20
C ALA A 578 6.89 -7.46 14.87
N VAL A 579 5.87 -6.71 14.50
CA VAL A 579 5.17 -6.88 13.21
C VAL A 579 5.83 -6.07 12.10
N GLU A 580 6.71 -5.13 12.46
CA GLU A 580 7.47 -4.34 11.50
C GLU A 580 8.90 -4.10 12.02
N VAL A 581 9.89 -4.42 11.21
CA VAL A 581 11.28 -4.01 11.41
C VAL A 581 11.53 -2.78 10.55
N PRO A 582 11.65 -1.58 11.15
CA PRO A 582 12.03 -0.38 10.42
C PRO A 582 13.47 -0.53 9.92
N VAL A 583 13.73 -0.25 8.63
CA VAL A 583 15.04 -0.49 8.04
C VAL A 583 15.73 0.81 7.68
N TYR A 584 15.19 1.58 6.73
CA TYR A 584 15.90 2.76 6.23
C TYR A 584 14.97 3.92 5.88
N GLN A 585 15.53 5.12 6.04
CA GLN A 585 15.04 6.38 5.46
C GLN A 585 16.02 6.79 4.37
N ARG A 586 15.53 7.02 3.12
CA ARG A 586 16.37 7.38 1.98
C ARG A 586 16.14 8.81 1.51
N GLN A 587 17.04 9.28 0.65
CA GLN A 587 16.84 10.48 -0.15
C GLN A 587 16.37 10.10 -1.56
N ASN A 588 15.61 10.99 -2.19
CA ASN A 588 15.29 10.96 -3.61
C ASN A 588 16.18 11.98 -4.33
N ALA A 589 16.59 11.68 -5.55
CA ALA A 589 17.24 12.64 -6.42
C ALA A 589 16.28 13.15 -7.50
N ILE A 590 16.37 14.43 -7.80
CA ILE A 590 15.80 15.03 -8.99
C ILE A 590 16.99 15.54 -9.79
N ILE A 591 17.14 15.10 -11.03
CA ILE A 591 18.25 15.45 -11.89
C ILE A 591 17.77 16.27 -13.09
N PHE A 592 18.58 17.26 -13.45
CA PHE A 592 18.30 18.25 -14.48
C PHE A 592 19.42 18.26 -15.49
N SER A 593 19.08 18.35 -16.79
CA SER A 593 20.06 18.62 -17.85
C SER A 593 20.47 20.09 -17.82
N THR A 594 21.70 20.40 -17.45
CA THR A 594 22.21 21.77 -17.40
C THR A 594 22.43 22.36 -18.78
N GLU A 595 22.55 21.53 -19.83
CA GLU A 595 22.57 22.00 -21.22
C GLU A 595 21.22 22.54 -21.68
N ARG A 596 20.15 21.89 -21.21
CA ARG A 596 18.78 22.15 -21.69
C ARG A 596 18.00 23.08 -20.80
N VAL A 597 18.13 22.96 -19.50
CA VAL A 597 17.34 23.72 -18.49
C VAL A 597 18.15 24.89 -17.97
N ASN A 598 17.54 26.07 -17.99
CA ASN A 598 18.11 27.25 -17.33
C ASN A 598 17.94 27.14 -15.81
N MET A 599 18.96 26.61 -15.14
CA MET A 599 18.91 26.33 -13.71
C MET A 599 18.61 27.56 -12.83
N SER A 600 18.86 28.79 -13.33
CA SER A 600 18.54 30.01 -12.59
C SER A 600 17.03 30.32 -12.52
N THR A 601 16.22 29.62 -13.31
CA THR A 601 14.76 29.80 -13.39
C THR A 601 13.98 28.65 -12.75
N MET A 602 14.69 27.66 -12.21
CA MET A 602 14.07 26.53 -11.52
C MET A 602 13.32 26.97 -10.26
N THR A 603 12.33 26.15 -9.86
CA THR A 603 11.67 26.31 -8.57
C THR A 603 12.72 26.42 -7.47
N PRO A 604 12.73 27.49 -6.67
CA PRO A 604 13.67 27.63 -5.56
C PRO A 604 13.31 26.69 -4.40
N ASP A 605 14.29 26.31 -3.61
CA ASP A 605 14.10 25.56 -2.36
C ASP A 605 13.24 24.31 -2.51
N ILE A 606 13.55 23.46 -3.50
CA ILE A 606 12.88 22.18 -3.73
C ILE A 606 13.00 21.30 -2.47
N THR A 607 11.86 20.79 -2.00
CA THR A 607 11.77 19.95 -0.80
C THR A 607 10.89 18.72 -1.05
N THR A 608 10.76 17.87 -0.06
CA THR A 608 9.80 16.76 -0.05
C THR A 608 8.37 17.22 -0.38
N PHE A 609 7.99 18.43 0.05
CA PHE A 609 6.63 18.98 -0.07
C PHE A 609 6.49 20.07 -1.14
N TYR A 610 7.56 20.78 -1.47
CA TYR A 610 7.59 21.80 -2.52
C TYR A 610 8.37 21.25 -3.72
N LYS A 611 7.62 20.79 -4.71
CA LYS A 611 8.18 20.01 -5.84
C LYS A 611 8.87 20.90 -6.87
N TRP A 612 9.78 20.37 -7.67
CA TRP A 612 10.48 21.09 -8.73
C TRP A 612 9.53 21.76 -9.73
N TYR A 613 8.33 21.24 -9.92
CA TYR A 613 7.30 21.78 -10.81
C TYR A 613 6.30 22.74 -10.12
N ALA A 614 6.54 23.12 -8.87
CA ALA A 614 5.65 24.02 -8.13
C ALA A 614 5.58 25.42 -8.75
N GLU A 615 6.66 25.83 -9.42
CA GLU A 615 6.75 27.09 -10.17
C GLU A 615 7.14 26.84 -11.65
N ILE A 616 6.58 25.78 -12.23
CA ILE A 616 6.91 25.35 -13.61
C ILE A 616 6.66 26.43 -14.67
N GLU A 617 5.76 27.37 -14.40
CA GLU A 617 5.50 28.51 -15.28
C GLU A 617 6.70 29.43 -15.47
N ASN A 618 7.66 29.43 -14.54
CA ASN A 618 8.85 30.28 -14.57
C ASN A 618 10.05 29.61 -15.25
N ILE A 619 10.01 28.30 -15.45
CA ILE A 619 11.14 27.52 -15.98
C ILE A 619 11.38 27.91 -17.45
N GLU A 620 12.65 28.19 -17.78
CA GLU A 620 13.12 28.49 -19.13
C GLU A 620 14.11 27.40 -19.60
N LEU A 621 14.16 27.21 -20.91
CA LEU A 621 15.20 26.41 -21.56
C LEU A 621 16.37 27.32 -22.01
N ASN A 622 17.58 26.76 -22.06
CA ASN A 622 18.77 27.45 -22.59
C ASN A 622 18.73 27.61 -24.11
#